data_ff6cf2bc1fdeba2c344139e87ac1a6ed
#
_entry.id   ff6cf2bc1fdeba2c344139e87ac1a6ed
#
_cell.length_a   1.000
_cell.length_b   1.000
_cell.length_c   1.000
_cell.angle_alpha   90.00
_cell.angle_beta   90.00
_cell.angle_gamma   90.00
#
_symmetry.space_group_name_H-M   'P 1'
#
loop_
_entity.id
_entity.type
_entity.pdbx_description
1 polymer ?
#
loop_
_entity_poly.entity_id
_entity_poly.type
_entity_poly.pdbx_seq_one_letter_code
_entity_poly.pdbx_strand_id
1 'polypeptide(L)'
;MGQNLRLNCTAHLMQRLLLTAFFILAVSALAVGISQGERYLQAFALALLGLFLYTALCVPAAKRLEHLGPLRLWLLLTILCVAIKVFWIWRVRVPLAGDYSVFWGYANALSERTTVYGGRYMALFPHIFGYADFLSWFIRLSGPQPMLAPVLNVLLTVCSGSFLYHLCLRWFHLPAATLVYLLWTLCPSQTIYNSLVLSEPLYTALILGVLSLLTETERFAALKGYPLWMGVLSGTAGGVLLRWVNGVRPIAAILLIALLLWLSLLNLNRLAARNWRRWWGLCMAGVLGA
;
A
#
# COMPACT_ATOMS: atom_id res chain seq x y z
N MET A 1 2.96 36.00 0.97
CA MET A 1 3.28 35.65 2.36
C MET A 1 2.15 34.91 3.10
N GLY A 2 0.88 35.28 2.93
CA GLY A 2 -0.24 34.62 3.65
C GLY A 2 -0.61 33.19 3.22
N GLN A 3 -0.28 32.75 2.01
CA GLN A 3 -0.59 31.38 1.54
C GLN A 3 0.31 30.32 2.18
N ASN A 4 1.59 30.61 2.40
CA ASN A 4 2.51 29.67 3.05
C ASN A 4 2.16 29.46 4.54
N LEU A 5 1.61 30.45 5.21
CA LEU A 5 1.19 30.34 6.62
C LEU A 5 -0.03 29.43 6.79
N ARG A 6 -0.99 29.46 5.86
CA ARG A 6 -2.21 28.59 5.93
C ARG A 6 -1.89 27.13 5.57
N LEU A 7 -1.03 26.90 4.59
CA LEU A 7 -0.55 25.53 4.26
C LEU A 7 0.23 24.90 5.42
N ASN A 8 1.04 25.68 6.12
CA ASN A 8 1.72 25.22 7.31
C ASN A 8 0.75 24.90 8.45
N CYS A 9 -0.31 25.70 8.63
CA CYS A 9 -1.30 25.47 9.69
C CYS A 9 -2.11 24.19 9.46
N THR A 10 -2.56 23.92 8.22
CA THR A 10 -3.31 22.67 7.89
C THR A 10 -2.40 21.44 7.97
N ALA A 11 -1.14 21.54 7.52
CA ALA A 11 -0.17 20.47 7.63
C ALA A 11 0.14 20.15 9.11
N HIS A 12 0.33 21.17 9.94
CA HIS A 12 0.52 20.99 11.38
C HIS A 12 -0.70 20.44 12.09
N LEU A 13 -1.91 20.85 11.69
CA LEU A 13 -3.15 20.28 12.25
C LEU A 13 -3.26 18.79 11.88
N MET A 14 -3.03 18.43 10.61
CA MET A 14 -3.05 17.05 10.15
C MET A 14 -2.01 16.19 10.87
N GLN A 15 -0.79 16.71 11.03
CA GLN A 15 0.27 16.04 11.79
C GLN A 15 -0.14 15.80 13.25
N ARG A 16 -0.74 16.81 13.92
CA ARG A 16 -1.24 16.67 15.29
C ARG A 16 -2.37 15.64 15.38
N LEU A 17 -3.32 15.65 14.45
CA LEU A 17 -4.41 14.66 14.41
C LEU A 17 -3.88 13.24 14.23
N LEU A 18 -2.92 13.05 13.31
CA LEU A 18 -2.29 11.74 13.08
C LEU A 18 -1.50 11.26 14.31
N LEU A 19 -0.74 12.16 14.95
CA LEU A 19 -0.01 11.83 16.18
C LEU A 19 -0.97 11.50 17.32
N THR A 20 -2.08 12.22 17.45
CA THR A 20 -3.11 11.96 18.47
C THR A 20 -3.79 10.62 18.22
N ALA A 21 -4.17 10.32 16.97
CA ALA A 21 -4.75 9.04 16.60
C ALA A 21 -3.77 7.88 16.87
N PHE A 22 -2.50 8.04 16.50
CA PHE A 22 -1.45 7.06 16.80
C PHE A 22 -1.28 6.86 18.32
N PHE A 23 -1.28 7.93 19.09
CA PHE A 23 -1.18 7.86 20.56
C PHE A 23 -2.38 7.11 21.16
N ILE A 24 -3.60 7.41 20.71
CA ILE A 24 -4.82 6.71 21.16
C ILE A 24 -4.73 5.22 20.83
N LEU A 25 -4.32 4.87 19.62
CA LEU A 25 -4.14 3.46 19.22
C LEU A 25 -3.07 2.76 20.05
N ALA A 26 -1.94 3.41 20.32
CA ALA A 26 -0.87 2.86 21.15
C ALA A 26 -1.32 2.62 22.59
N VAL A 27 -2.04 3.59 23.19
CA VAL A 27 -2.60 3.47 24.55
C VAL A 27 -3.66 2.37 24.60
N SER A 28 -4.54 2.29 23.59
CA SER A 28 -5.56 1.23 23.50
C SER A 28 -4.92 -0.16 23.39
N ALA A 29 -3.90 -0.29 22.54
CA ALA A 29 -3.15 -1.54 22.40
C ALA A 29 -2.45 -1.94 23.70
N LEU A 30 -1.87 -0.97 24.41
CA LEU A 30 -1.27 -1.19 25.73
C LEU A 30 -2.30 -1.64 26.77
N ALA A 31 -3.47 -0.97 26.82
CA ALA A 31 -4.55 -1.32 27.74
C ALA A 31 -5.08 -2.74 27.49
N VAL A 32 -5.27 -3.14 26.22
CA VAL A 32 -5.64 -4.51 25.84
C VAL A 32 -4.53 -5.50 26.22
N GLY A 33 -3.26 -5.15 25.97
CA GLY A 33 -2.12 -5.97 26.36
C GLY A 33 -2.06 -6.23 27.86
N ILE A 34 -2.29 -5.21 28.68
CA ILE A 34 -2.34 -5.32 30.15
C ILE A 34 -3.51 -6.22 30.59
N SER A 35 -4.68 -6.09 29.95
CA SER A 35 -5.87 -6.89 30.29
C SER A 35 -5.72 -8.38 29.93
N GLN A 36 -4.85 -8.71 28.98
CA GLN A 36 -4.63 -10.09 28.49
C GLN A 36 -3.46 -10.82 29.17
N GLY A 37 -2.74 -10.15 30.07
CA GLY A 37 -1.72 -10.75 30.92
C GLY A 37 -0.25 -10.49 30.51
N GLU A 38 0.67 -10.98 31.33
CA GLU A 38 2.12 -10.67 31.24
C GLU A 38 2.78 -10.98 29.89
N ARG A 39 2.36 -12.03 29.18
CA ARG A 39 2.95 -12.40 27.89
C ARG A 39 2.78 -11.35 26.82
N TYR A 40 1.62 -10.69 26.79
CA TYR A 40 1.34 -9.59 25.85
C TYR A 40 2.13 -8.33 26.20
N LEU A 41 2.31 -8.05 27.49
CA LEU A 41 3.11 -6.92 27.95
C LEU A 41 4.60 -7.12 27.57
N GLN A 42 5.12 -8.34 27.74
CA GLN A 42 6.47 -8.70 27.32
C GLN A 42 6.65 -8.56 25.80
N ALA A 43 5.71 -9.08 25.01
CA ALA A 43 5.74 -8.95 23.55
C ALA A 43 5.69 -7.48 23.11
N PHE A 44 4.86 -6.65 23.76
CA PHE A 44 4.80 -5.22 23.50
C PHE A 44 6.10 -4.49 23.85
N ALA A 45 6.68 -4.80 25.02
CA ALA A 45 7.97 -4.23 25.44
C ALA A 45 9.10 -4.61 24.48
N LEU A 46 9.15 -5.87 24.03
CA LEU A 46 10.11 -6.33 23.02
C LEU A 46 9.90 -5.63 21.67
N ALA A 47 8.65 -5.40 21.26
CA ALA A 47 8.34 -4.67 20.03
C ALA A 47 8.80 -3.21 20.10
N LEU A 48 8.57 -2.53 21.26
CA LEU A 48 9.07 -1.17 21.48
C LEU A 48 10.59 -1.10 21.49
N LEU A 49 11.25 -2.04 22.18
CA LEU A 49 12.71 -2.14 22.19
C LEU A 49 13.25 -2.39 20.78
N GLY A 50 12.62 -3.29 20.03
CA GLY A 50 12.96 -3.55 18.64
C GLY A 50 12.81 -2.32 17.75
N LEU A 51 11.72 -1.56 17.90
CA LEU A 51 11.50 -0.31 17.18
C LEU A 51 12.54 0.74 17.57
N PHE A 52 12.88 0.86 18.84
CA PHE A 52 13.91 1.79 19.32
C PHE A 52 15.29 1.42 18.74
N LEU A 53 15.71 0.18 18.87
CA LEU A 53 16.98 -0.30 18.31
C LEU A 53 17.02 -0.12 16.79
N TYR A 54 15.91 -0.45 16.12
CA TYR A 54 15.76 -0.24 14.68
C TYR A 54 15.98 1.22 14.29
N THR A 55 15.26 2.14 14.94
CA THR A 55 15.40 3.57 14.64
C THR A 55 16.80 4.09 14.96
N ALA A 56 17.38 3.66 16.08
CA ALA A 56 18.73 4.03 16.48
C ALA A 56 19.81 3.60 15.48
N LEU A 57 19.62 2.45 14.81
CA LEU A 57 20.55 1.95 13.80
C LEU A 57 20.27 2.48 12.39
N CYS A 58 18.98 2.46 11.99
CA CYS A 58 18.60 2.77 10.61
C CYS A 58 18.61 4.27 10.30
N VAL A 59 18.32 5.14 11.27
CA VAL A 59 18.36 6.60 11.04
C VAL A 59 19.78 7.11 10.71
N PRO A 60 20.83 6.77 11.48
CA PRO A 60 22.19 7.15 11.10
C PRO A 60 22.65 6.51 9.78
N ALA A 61 22.27 5.25 9.54
CA ALA A 61 22.58 4.57 8.28
C ALA A 61 21.94 5.28 7.08
N ALA A 62 20.64 5.64 7.16
CA ALA A 62 19.95 6.36 6.12
C ALA A 62 20.59 7.69 5.79
N LYS A 63 21.03 8.44 6.83
CA LYS A 63 21.75 9.71 6.64
C LYS A 63 23.12 9.50 5.98
N ARG A 64 23.88 8.48 6.42
CA ARG A 64 25.19 8.17 5.82
C ARG A 64 25.10 7.74 4.35
N LEU A 65 24.04 7.07 3.97
CA LEU A 65 23.83 6.60 2.60
C LEU A 65 23.24 7.66 1.66
N GLU A 66 22.86 8.83 2.17
CA GLU A 66 22.23 9.90 1.39
C GLU A 66 23.10 10.35 0.19
N HIS A 67 24.43 10.29 0.30
CA HIS A 67 25.37 10.61 -0.76
C HIS A 67 25.26 9.75 -2.03
N LEU A 68 24.65 8.57 -1.93
CA LEU A 68 24.44 7.67 -3.08
C LEU A 68 23.38 8.19 -4.06
N GLY A 69 22.54 9.11 -3.62
CA GLY A 69 21.43 9.64 -4.40
C GLY A 69 20.23 8.68 -4.45
N PRO A 70 19.06 9.19 -4.89
CA PRO A 70 17.79 8.49 -4.74
C PRO A 70 17.70 7.19 -5.55
N LEU A 71 18.19 7.16 -6.80
CA LEU A 71 18.09 5.97 -7.66
C LEU A 71 18.95 4.82 -7.16
N ARG A 72 20.20 5.11 -6.79
CA ARG A 72 21.11 4.06 -6.30
C ARG A 72 20.64 3.49 -4.98
N LEU A 73 20.12 4.33 -4.08
CA LEU A 73 19.51 3.90 -2.83
C LEU A 73 18.27 3.02 -3.07
N TRP A 74 17.39 3.43 -3.97
CA TRP A 74 16.23 2.61 -4.32
C TRP A 74 16.64 1.24 -4.85
N LEU A 75 17.61 1.16 -5.76
CA LEU A 75 18.12 -0.10 -6.29
C LEU A 75 18.72 -0.98 -5.19
N LEU A 76 19.57 -0.41 -4.33
CA LEU A 76 20.20 -1.15 -3.23
C LEU A 76 19.14 -1.72 -2.25
N LEU A 77 18.16 -0.92 -1.87
CA LEU A 77 17.08 -1.33 -0.98
C LEU A 77 16.17 -2.37 -1.63
N THR A 78 15.93 -2.25 -2.94
CA THR A 78 15.15 -3.23 -3.71
C THR A 78 15.87 -4.58 -3.75
N ILE A 79 17.17 -4.60 -4.04
CA ILE A 79 17.98 -5.83 -4.03
C ILE A 79 17.96 -6.46 -2.63
N LEU A 80 18.14 -5.66 -1.58
CA LEU A 80 18.08 -6.14 -0.20
C LEU A 80 16.69 -6.72 0.13
N CYS A 81 15.62 -6.04 -0.27
CA CYS A 81 14.25 -6.51 -0.07
C CYS A 81 14.03 -7.85 -0.77
N VAL A 82 14.37 -7.96 -2.06
CA VAL A 82 14.27 -9.21 -2.82
C VAL A 82 15.05 -10.33 -2.14
N ALA A 83 16.30 -10.08 -1.77
CA ALA A 83 17.15 -11.10 -1.14
C ALA A 83 16.53 -11.64 0.17
N ILE A 84 16.06 -10.75 1.05
CA ILE A 84 15.44 -11.15 2.32
C ILE A 84 14.14 -11.93 2.07
N LYS A 85 13.26 -11.44 1.17
CA LYS A 85 11.97 -12.07 0.93
C LYS A 85 12.08 -13.39 0.18
N VAL A 86 12.99 -13.49 -0.79
CA VAL A 86 13.28 -14.76 -1.50
C VAL A 86 13.88 -15.78 -0.54
N PHE A 87 14.85 -15.38 0.29
CA PHE A 87 15.40 -16.26 1.33
C PHE A 87 14.31 -16.77 2.27
N TRP A 88 13.39 -15.90 2.68
CA TRP A 88 12.29 -16.27 3.56
C TRP A 88 11.36 -17.30 2.92
N ILE A 89 10.83 -17.07 1.71
CA ILE A 89 9.90 -18.01 1.05
C ILE A 89 10.58 -19.33 0.67
N TRP A 90 11.90 -19.34 0.53
CA TRP A 90 12.67 -20.55 0.33
C TRP A 90 12.73 -21.38 1.61
N ARG A 91 12.91 -20.73 2.79
CA ARG A 91 13.04 -21.39 4.10
C ARG A 91 11.70 -21.72 4.75
N VAL A 92 10.71 -20.87 4.58
CA VAL A 92 9.42 -20.97 5.26
C VAL A 92 8.32 -21.28 4.24
N ARG A 93 7.89 -22.52 4.25
CA ARG A 93 6.80 -22.99 3.40
C ARG A 93 5.57 -23.21 4.24
N VAL A 94 4.48 -22.55 3.87
CA VAL A 94 3.18 -22.69 4.57
C VAL A 94 2.29 -23.62 3.75
N PRO A 95 1.72 -24.67 4.36
CA PRO A 95 0.81 -25.55 3.67
C PRO A 95 -0.48 -24.83 3.28
N LEU A 96 -1.08 -25.26 2.18
CA LEU A 96 -2.40 -24.79 1.73
C LEU A 96 -3.48 -25.39 2.63
N ALA A 97 -3.91 -24.64 3.65
CA ALA A 97 -4.96 -25.03 4.59
C ALA A 97 -5.89 -23.85 4.85
N GLY A 98 -7.14 -24.11 5.24
CA GLY A 98 -8.12 -23.07 5.54
C GLY A 98 -8.32 -22.11 4.38
N ASP A 99 -8.26 -20.80 4.64
CA ASP A 99 -8.48 -19.75 3.64
C ASP A 99 -7.47 -19.80 2.48
N TYR A 100 -6.25 -20.25 2.73
CA TYR A 100 -5.21 -20.34 1.67
C TYR A 100 -5.59 -21.38 0.62
N SER A 101 -6.20 -22.51 1.04
CA SER A 101 -6.70 -23.54 0.13
C SER A 101 -7.90 -23.05 -0.67
N VAL A 102 -8.74 -22.21 -0.08
CA VAL A 102 -9.90 -21.60 -0.75
C VAL A 102 -9.43 -20.70 -1.87
N PHE A 103 -8.57 -19.73 -1.60
CA PHE A 103 -8.04 -18.82 -2.65
C PHE A 103 -7.33 -19.59 -3.76
N TRP A 104 -6.51 -20.57 -3.39
CA TRP A 104 -5.79 -21.40 -4.36
C TRP A 104 -6.72 -22.24 -5.22
N GLY A 105 -7.70 -22.93 -4.58
CA GLY A 105 -8.68 -23.76 -5.29
C GLY A 105 -9.51 -22.97 -6.29
N TYR A 106 -9.95 -21.75 -5.91
CA TYR A 106 -10.69 -20.87 -6.82
C TYR A 106 -9.82 -20.37 -7.96
N ALA A 107 -8.58 -20.00 -7.69
CA ALA A 107 -7.67 -19.57 -8.74
C ALA A 107 -7.40 -20.66 -9.78
N ASN A 108 -7.25 -21.92 -9.33
CA ASN A 108 -7.12 -23.06 -10.23
C ASN A 108 -8.39 -23.28 -11.07
N ALA A 109 -9.55 -23.31 -10.44
CA ALA A 109 -10.82 -23.51 -11.15
C ALA A 109 -11.07 -22.39 -12.20
N LEU A 110 -10.77 -21.14 -11.86
CA LEU A 110 -10.83 -20.03 -12.82
C LEU A 110 -9.81 -20.18 -13.95
N SER A 111 -8.63 -20.72 -13.66
CA SER A 111 -7.59 -20.95 -14.69
C SER A 111 -8.02 -22.01 -15.69
N GLU A 112 -8.68 -23.05 -15.23
CA GLU A 112 -9.17 -24.20 -16.04
C GLU A 112 -10.58 -23.96 -16.61
N ARG A 113 -11.22 -22.84 -16.30
CA ARG A 113 -12.62 -22.52 -16.64
C ARG A 113 -13.61 -23.60 -16.16
N THR A 114 -13.30 -24.26 -15.06
CA THR A 114 -14.15 -25.25 -14.42
C THR A 114 -15.09 -24.61 -13.41
N THR A 115 -16.19 -25.30 -13.08
CA THR A 115 -17.12 -24.85 -12.04
C THR A 115 -16.54 -25.13 -10.66
N VAL A 116 -16.67 -24.15 -9.76
CA VAL A 116 -16.21 -24.28 -8.38
C VAL A 116 -17.37 -24.81 -7.52
N TYR A 117 -17.14 -25.90 -6.81
CA TYR A 117 -18.05 -26.33 -5.74
C TYR A 117 -17.98 -25.33 -4.58
N GLY A 118 -19.11 -24.76 -4.18
CA GLY A 118 -19.18 -23.78 -3.07
C GLY A 118 -19.73 -22.41 -3.46
N GLY A 119 -20.52 -22.30 -4.51
CA GLY A 119 -21.08 -21.05 -5.04
C GLY A 119 -21.81 -20.18 -4.01
N ARG A 120 -22.39 -20.78 -2.92
CA ARG A 120 -23.03 -20.02 -1.84
C ARG A 120 -22.02 -19.20 -1.05
N TYR A 121 -20.84 -19.75 -0.74
CA TYR A 121 -19.78 -19.02 -0.03
C TYR A 121 -19.28 -17.84 -0.85
N MET A 122 -19.07 -18.05 -2.13
CA MET A 122 -18.63 -17.01 -3.07
C MET A 122 -19.71 -15.92 -3.29
N ALA A 123 -20.99 -16.30 -3.33
CA ALA A 123 -22.07 -15.32 -3.42
C ALA A 123 -22.14 -14.41 -2.19
N LEU A 124 -21.79 -14.94 -1.00
CA LEU A 124 -21.72 -14.18 0.24
C LEU A 124 -20.44 -13.34 0.35
N PHE A 125 -19.33 -13.80 -0.24
CA PHE A 125 -18.01 -13.17 -0.13
C PHE A 125 -17.37 -12.92 -1.51
N PRO A 126 -17.98 -12.06 -2.35
CA PRO A 126 -17.53 -11.82 -3.73
C PRO A 126 -16.12 -11.24 -3.84
N HIS A 127 -15.58 -10.64 -2.78
CA HIS A 127 -14.23 -10.11 -2.74
C HIS A 127 -13.12 -11.16 -2.87
N ILE A 128 -13.42 -12.43 -2.65
CA ILE A 128 -12.49 -13.55 -2.86
C ILE A 128 -12.09 -13.65 -4.34
N PHE A 129 -13.01 -13.31 -5.26
CA PHE A 129 -12.77 -13.39 -6.69
C PHE A 129 -11.61 -12.51 -7.17
N GLY A 130 -11.46 -11.30 -6.64
CA GLY A 130 -10.45 -10.36 -7.14
C GLY A 130 -9.02 -10.87 -6.99
N TYR A 131 -8.72 -11.51 -5.86
CA TYR A 131 -7.41 -12.13 -5.68
C TYR A 131 -7.26 -13.45 -6.43
N ALA A 132 -8.29 -14.29 -6.42
CA ALA A 132 -8.29 -15.56 -7.14
C ALA A 132 -8.20 -15.35 -8.66
N ASP A 133 -8.88 -14.34 -9.21
CA ASP A 133 -8.78 -13.96 -10.61
C ASP A 133 -7.35 -13.51 -10.95
N PHE A 134 -6.76 -12.60 -10.17
CA PHE A 134 -5.37 -12.19 -10.32
C PHE A 134 -4.43 -13.40 -10.35
N LEU A 135 -4.56 -14.32 -9.41
CA LEU A 135 -3.70 -15.50 -9.32
C LEU A 135 -3.94 -16.47 -10.51
N SER A 136 -5.18 -16.60 -10.97
CA SER A 136 -5.56 -17.46 -12.09
C SER A 136 -4.86 -17.10 -13.40
N TRP A 137 -4.62 -15.81 -13.65
CA TRP A 137 -3.86 -15.35 -14.81
C TRP A 137 -2.44 -15.91 -14.82
N PHE A 138 -1.77 -15.91 -13.69
CA PHE A 138 -0.41 -16.44 -13.59
C PHE A 138 -0.39 -17.97 -13.62
N ILE A 139 -1.41 -18.63 -13.03
CA ILE A 139 -1.56 -20.10 -13.14
C ILE A 139 -1.73 -20.54 -14.60
N ARG A 140 -2.49 -19.80 -15.41
CA ARG A 140 -2.62 -20.07 -16.86
C ARG A 140 -1.30 -20.00 -17.60
N LEU A 141 -0.40 -19.11 -17.16
CA LEU A 141 0.89 -18.88 -17.83
C LEU A 141 1.95 -19.90 -17.38
N SER A 142 2.01 -20.24 -16.10
CA SER A 142 3.10 -21.02 -15.49
C SER A 142 2.69 -22.41 -14.99
N GLY A 143 1.39 -22.72 -15.01
CA GLY A 143 0.82 -23.89 -14.35
C GLY A 143 0.58 -23.70 -12.84
N PRO A 144 -0.14 -24.62 -12.19
CA PRO A 144 -0.54 -24.53 -10.77
C PRO A 144 0.61 -24.95 -9.84
N GLN A 145 1.64 -24.12 -9.76
CA GLN A 145 2.80 -24.41 -8.89
C GLN A 145 2.64 -23.78 -7.50
N PRO A 146 2.85 -24.51 -6.40
CA PRO A 146 2.67 -23.99 -5.04
C PRO A 146 3.50 -22.77 -4.69
N MET A 147 4.66 -22.58 -5.36
CA MET A 147 5.54 -21.41 -5.14
C MET A 147 5.11 -20.16 -5.90
N LEU A 148 4.11 -20.26 -6.77
CA LEU A 148 3.66 -19.13 -7.60
C LEU A 148 3.15 -17.97 -6.75
N ALA A 149 2.24 -18.22 -5.81
CA ALA A 149 1.70 -17.18 -4.95
C ALA A 149 2.77 -16.53 -4.06
N PRO A 150 3.66 -17.27 -3.38
CA PRO A 150 4.82 -16.70 -2.68
C PRO A 150 5.70 -15.80 -3.56
N VAL A 151 6.04 -16.22 -4.77
CA VAL A 151 6.86 -15.41 -5.70
C VAL A 151 6.14 -14.12 -6.10
N LEU A 152 4.85 -14.20 -6.43
CA LEU A 152 4.03 -13.02 -6.74
C LEU A 152 3.94 -12.07 -5.52
N ASN A 153 3.80 -12.61 -4.32
CA ASN A 153 3.77 -11.80 -3.10
C ASN A 153 5.09 -11.07 -2.86
N VAL A 154 6.24 -11.68 -3.18
CA VAL A 154 7.53 -10.98 -3.13
C VAL A 154 7.55 -9.82 -4.12
N LEU A 155 7.11 -10.01 -5.37
CA LEU A 155 7.02 -8.94 -6.35
C LEU A 155 6.10 -7.81 -5.88
N LEU A 156 4.92 -8.14 -5.36
CA LEU A 156 3.98 -7.16 -4.81
C LEU A 156 4.54 -6.41 -3.60
N THR A 157 5.30 -7.08 -2.73
CA THR A 157 5.97 -6.47 -1.59
C THR A 157 7.06 -5.49 -2.03
N VAL A 158 7.82 -5.84 -3.06
CA VAL A 158 8.84 -4.96 -3.67
C VAL A 158 8.18 -3.74 -4.33
N CYS A 159 7.09 -3.95 -5.08
CA CYS A 159 6.31 -2.86 -5.67
C CYS A 159 5.78 -1.91 -4.58
N SER A 160 5.20 -2.46 -3.50
CA SER A 160 4.71 -1.67 -2.37
C SER A 160 5.82 -0.85 -1.70
N GLY A 161 6.97 -1.45 -1.46
CA GLY A 161 8.16 -0.75 -0.92
C GLY A 161 8.63 0.36 -1.84
N SER A 162 8.63 0.13 -3.15
CA SER A 162 9.00 1.13 -4.16
C SER A 162 8.00 2.30 -4.20
N PHE A 163 6.70 2.03 -4.11
CA PHE A 163 5.69 3.08 -4.00
C PHE A 163 5.82 3.89 -2.71
N LEU A 164 6.05 3.24 -1.57
CA LEU A 164 6.32 3.91 -0.31
C LEU A 164 7.55 4.82 -0.39
N TYR A 165 8.65 4.31 -0.95
CA TYR A 165 9.86 5.07 -1.18
C TYR A 165 9.59 6.31 -2.05
N HIS A 166 8.90 6.11 -3.16
CA HIS A 166 8.51 7.18 -4.08
C HIS A 166 7.66 8.26 -3.39
N LEU A 167 6.59 7.86 -2.69
CA LEU A 167 5.72 8.76 -1.95
C LEU A 167 6.49 9.56 -0.90
N CYS A 168 7.37 8.89 -0.14
CA CYS A 168 8.19 9.56 0.87
C CYS A 168 9.19 10.54 0.25
N LEU A 169 9.77 10.25 -0.92
CA LEU A 169 10.61 11.19 -1.65
C LEU A 169 9.85 12.44 -2.09
N ARG A 170 8.56 12.31 -2.38
CA ARG A 170 7.72 13.43 -2.82
C ARG A 170 7.28 14.34 -1.68
N TRP A 171 7.02 13.77 -0.52
CA TRP A 171 6.43 14.50 0.60
C TRP A 171 7.45 14.90 1.66
N PHE A 172 8.58 14.21 1.72
CA PHE A 172 9.64 14.41 2.71
C PHE A 172 10.99 14.54 2.02
N HIS A 173 12.00 13.89 2.54
CA HIS A 173 13.38 13.92 2.08
C HIS A 173 13.97 12.51 1.96
N LEU A 174 15.12 12.40 1.29
CA LEU A 174 15.76 11.12 0.97
C LEU A 174 16.04 10.22 2.18
N PRO A 175 16.56 10.70 3.33
CA PRO A 175 16.71 9.86 4.52
C PRO A 175 15.39 9.26 5.03
N ALA A 176 14.28 10.01 5.00
CA ALA A 176 12.97 9.50 5.40
C ALA A 176 12.47 8.40 4.45
N ALA A 177 12.63 8.61 3.14
CA ALA A 177 12.27 7.59 2.14
C ALA A 177 13.09 6.30 2.31
N THR A 178 14.39 6.45 2.56
CA THR A 178 15.29 5.34 2.84
C THR A 178 14.87 4.58 4.10
N LEU A 179 14.56 5.31 5.17
CA LEU A 179 14.11 4.74 6.44
C LEU A 179 12.80 3.96 6.29
N VAL A 180 11.82 4.53 5.60
CA VAL A 180 10.52 3.88 5.38
C VAL A 180 10.67 2.62 4.54
N TYR A 181 11.51 2.63 3.50
CA TYR A 181 11.75 1.42 2.72
C TYR A 181 12.52 0.34 3.52
N LEU A 182 13.47 0.73 4.37
CA LEU A 182 14.15 -0.21 5.28
C LEU A 182 13.14 -0.82 6.28
N LEU A 183 12.28 0.00 6.89
CA LEU A 183 11.20 -0.47 7.77
C LEU A 183 10.31 -1.49 7.06
N TRP A 184 9.88 -1.18 5.86
CA TRP A 184 9.07 -2.08 5.04
C TRP A 184 9.79 -3.40 4.74
N THR A 185 11.06 -3.31 4.36
CA THR A 185 11.89 -4.48 4.03
C THR A 185 12.10 -5.40 5.23
N LEU A 186 12.36 -4.83 6.40
CA LEU A 186 12.67 -5.57 7.62
C LEU A 186 11.43 -5.91 8.45
N CYS A 187 10.24 -5.42 8.08
CA CYS A 187 8.99 -5.68 8.81
C CYS A 187 8.67 -7.18 8.82
N PRO A 188 8.61 -7.84 10.01
CA PRO A 188 8.39 -9.28 10.11
C PRO A 188 7.02 -9.70 9.57
N SER A 189 5.96 -8.93 9.84
CA SER A 189 4.61 -9.24 9.36
C SER A 189 4.54 -9.25 7.84
N GLN A 190 5.16 -8.27 7.17
CA GLN A 190 5.25 -8.26 5.70
C GLN A 190 6.04 -9.45 5.16
N THR A 191 7.04 -9.90 5.90
CA THR A 191 7.84 -11.07 5.54
C THR A 191 7.02 -12.36 5.64
N ILE A 192 6.21 -12.51 6.67
CA ILE A 192 5.30 -13.66 6.84
C ILE A 192 4.27 -13.70 5.72
N TYR A 193 3.65 -12.58 5.37
CA TYR A 193 2.65 -12.50 4.28
C TYR A 193 3.19 -12.97 2.93
N ASN A 194 4.50 -12.93 2.69
CA ASN A 194 5.06 -13.44 1.44
C ASN A 194 4.91 -14.96 1.29
N SER A 195 4.80 -15.72 2.37
CA SER A 195 4.60 -17.19 2.33
C SER A 195 3.13 -17.61 2.29
N LEU A 196 2.18 -16.67 2.41
CA LEU A 196 0.75 -16.95 2.55
C LEU A 196 0.02 -16.72 1.22
N VAL A 197 -0.99 -17.53 0.93
CA VAL A 197 -1.89 -17.32 -0.21
C VAL A 197 -3.03 -16.42 0.24
N LEU A 198 -2.76 -15.12 0.31
CA LEU A 198 -3.69 -14.11 0.82
C LEU A 198 -3.70 -12.85 -0.05
N SER A 199 -4.81 -12.12 0.01
CA SER A 199 -5.06 -10.93 -0.81
C SER A 199 -4.31 -9.66 -0.35
N GLU A 200 -3.78 -9.65 0.88
CA GLU A 200 -3.16 -8.48 1.51
C GLU A 200 -1.99 -7.88 0.71
N PRO A 201 -1.03 -8.66 0.18
CA PRO A 201 0.06 -8.09 -0.61
C PRO A 201 -0.45 -7.38 -1.88
N LEU A 202 -1.40 -7.99 -2.58
CA LEU A 202 -2.02 -7.41 -3.78
C LEU A 202 -2.77 -6.12 -3.43
N TYR A 203 -3.62 -6.18 -2.41
CA TYR A 203 -4.39 -5.04 -1.94
C TYR A 203 -3.49 -3.86 -1.56
N THR A 204 -2.41 -4.11 -0.80
CA THR A 204 -1.45 -3.08 -0.38
C THR A 204 -0.74 -2.46 -1.58
N ALA A 205 -0.29 -3.28 -2.53
CA ALA A 205 0.39 -2.80 -3.73
C ALA A 205 -0.55 -1.92 -4.58
N LEU A 206 -1.81 -2.32 -4.75
CA LEU A 206 -2.81 -1.56 -5.50
C LEU A 206 -3.11 -0.20 -4.86
N ILE A 207 -3.33 -0.16 -3.53
CA ILE A 207 -3.58 1.11 -2.83
C ILE A 207 -2.40 2.06 -2.96
N LEU A 208 -1.19 1.58 -2.68
CA LEU A 208 0.02 2.40 -2.77
C LEU A 208 0.28 2.85 -4.22
N GLY A 209 -0.07 2.01 -5.20
CA GLY A 209 -0.05 2.35 -6.61
C GLY A 209 -1.01 3.50 -6.95
N VAL A 210 -2.26 3.43 -6.46
CA VAL A 210 -3.25 4.51 -6.61
C VAL A 210 -2.73 5.82 -6.00
N LEU A 211 -2.21 5.77 -4.77
CA LEU A 211 -1.68 6.95 -4.09
C LEU A 211 -0.49 7.55 -4.83
N SER A 212 0.42 6.71 -5.34
CA SER A 212 1.55 7.15 -6.17
C SER A 212 1.09 7.81 -7.47
N LEU A 213 0.13 7.21 -8.16
CA LEU A 213 -0.45 7.76 -9.39
C LEU A 213 -1.10 9.12 -9.15
N LEU A 214 -1.89 9.25 -8.09
CA LEU A 214 -2.55 10.51 -7.73
C LEU A 214 -1.54 11.59 -7.36
N THR A 215 -0.50 11.26 -6.61
CA THR A 215 0.58 12.20 -6.25
C THR A 215 1.30 12.73 -7.48
N GLU A 216 1.63 11.87 -8.45
CA GLU A 216 2.26 12.33 -9.70
C GLU A 216 1.29 13.12 -10.58
N THR A 217 0.03 12.70 -10.67
CA THR A 217 -1.00 13.43 -11.43
C THR A 217 -1.18 14.84 -10.88
N GLU A 218 -1.23 15.00 -9.57
CA GLU A 218 -1.35 16.32 -8.94
C GLU A 218 -0.14 17.21 -9.24
N ARG A 219 1.06 16.64 -9.23
CA ARG A 219 2.29 17.33 -9.58
C ARG A 219 2.27 17.82 -11.04
N PHE A 220 1.94 16.94 -11.97
CA PHE A 220 1.85 17.28 -13.39
C PHE A 220 0.76 18.32 -13.65
N ALA A 221 -0.40 18.20 -13.00
CA ALA A 221 -1.48 19.17 -13.12
C ALA A 221 -1.11 20.59 -12.63
N ALA A 222 -0.10 20.70 -11.75
CA ALA A 222 0.43 21.97 -11.29
C ALA A 222 1.33 22.66 -12.33
N LEU A 223 1.82 21.93 -13.35
CA LEU A 223 2.67 22.51 -14.40
C LEU A 223 1.83 23.32 -15.39
N LYS A 224 2.38 24.44 -15.86
CA LYS A 224 1.76 25.25 -16.92
C LYS A 224 1.70 24.43 -18.21
N GLY A 225 0.50 24.37 -18.82
CA GLY A 225 0.33 23.64 -20.08
C GLY A 225 -0.02 22.15 -19.95
N TYR A 226 -0.28 21.66 -18.76
CA TYR A 226 -0.75 20.27 -18.57
C TYR A 226 -2.07 20.05 -19.34
N PRO A 227 -2.09 19.12 -20.33
CA PRO A 227 -3.25 18.94 -21.16
C PRO A 227 -4.37 18.20 -20.40
N LEU A 228 -5.62 18.59 -20.64
CA LEU A 228 -6.80 18.03 -19.99
C LEU A 228 -6.88 16.50 -20.17
N TRP A 229 -6.52 15.98 -21.34
CA TRP A 229 -6.60 14.55 -21.64
C TRP A 229 -5.68 13.70 -20.75
N MET A 230 -4.51 14.22 -20.35
CA MET A 230 -3.64 13.53 -19.38
C MET A 230 -4.30 13.44 -17.99
N GLY A 231 -5.02 14.49 -17.57
CA GLY A 231 -5.80 14.46 -16.35
C GLY A 231 -6.92 13.42 -16.39
N VAL A 232 -7.62 13.35 -17.51
CA VAL A 232 -8.68 12.34 -17.73
C VAL A 232 -8.08 10.93 -17.73
N LEU A 233 -6.97 10.72 -18.46
CA LEU A 233 -6.31 9.41 -18.53
C LEU A 233 -5.85 8.92 -17.15
N SER A 234 -5.20 9.77 -16.37
CA SER A 234 -4.73 9.41 -15.03
C SER A 234 -5.87 9.22 -14.04
N GLY A 235 -6.95 10.02 -14.14
CA GLY A 235 -8.17 9.83 -13.36
C GLY A 235 -8.85 8.51 -13.68
N THR A 236 -8.99 8.17 -14.97
CA THR A 236 -9.57 6.88 -15.40
C THR A 236 -8.69 5.70 -14.94
N ALA A 237 -7.36 5.79 -15.10
CA ALA A 237 -6.45 4.78 -14.61
C ALA A 237 -6.56 4.58 -13.08
N GLY A 238 -6.67 5.69 -12.33
CA GLY A 238 -6.91 5.66 -10.88
C GLY A 238 -8.24 4.99 -10.53
N GLY A 239 -9.32 5.30 -11.28
CA GLY A 239 -10.63 4.66 -11.10
C GLY A 239 -10.62 3.16 -11.39
N VAL A 240 -9.99 2.73 -12.48
CA VAL A 240 -9.82 1.29 -12.80
C VAL A 240 -9.05 0.57 -11.69
N LEU A 241 -7.97 1.17 -11.17
CA LEU A 241 -7.23 0.60 -10.04
C LEU A 241 -8.08 0.53 -8.77
N LEU A 242 -8.88 1.56 -8.47
CA LEU A 242 -9.79 1.56 -7.31
C LEU A 242 -10.87 0.48 -7.44
N ARG A 243 -11.42 0.28 -8.65
CA ARG A 243 -12.34 -0.82 -8.88
C ARG A 243 -11.68 -2.17 -8.61
N TRP A 244 -10.43 -2.34 -9.04
CA TRP A 244 -9.69 -3.57 -8.76
C TRP A 244 -9.42 -3.74 -7.25
N VAL A 245 -9.03 -2.67 -6.55
CA VAL A 245 -8.93 -2.64 -5.08
C VAL A 245 -10.22 -3.15 -4.44
N ASN A 246 -11.40 -2.68 -4.92
CA ASN A 246 -12.69 -3.10 -4.41
C ASN A 246 -13.00 -4.57 -4.71
N GLY A 247 -12.57 -5.09 -5.86
CA GLY A 247 -12.70 -6.50 -6.21
C GLY A 247 -11.86 -7.41 -5.30
N VAL A 248 -10.73 -6.91 -4.80
CA VAL A 248 -9.85 -7.63 -3.86
C VAL A 248 -10.34 -7.50 -2.41
N ARG A 249 -10.81 -6.31 -2.02
CA ARG A 249 -11.43 -6.04 -0.70
C ARG A 249 -12.48 -4.94 -0.81
N PRO A 250 -13.69 -5.13 -0.24
CA PRO A 250 -14.81 -4.20 -0.41
C PRO A 250 -14.68 -2.97 0.49
N ILE A 251 -13.55 -2.27 0.42
CA ILE A 251 -13.25 -1.05 1.21
C ILE A 251 -13.06 0.17 0.30
N ALA A 252 -13.27 0.02 -1.02
CA ALA A 252 -13.05 1.11 -1.97
C ALA A 252 -13.92 2.34 -1.69
N ALA A 253 -15.13 2.15 -1.15
CA ALA A 253 -15.99 3.27 -0.76
C ALA A 253 -15.33 4.18 0.30
N ILE A 254 -14.70 3.58 1.31
CA ILE A 254 -13.95 4.31 2.34
C ILE A 254 -12.74 5.02 1.75
N LEU A 255 -12.01 4.34 0.87
CA LEU A 255 -10.87 4.92 0.16
C LEU A 255 -11.30 6.07 -0.75
N LEU A 256 -12.41 5.91 -1.47
CA LEU A 256 -12.96 6.97 -2.32
C LEU A 256 -13.33 8.20 -1.50
N ILE A 257 -14.01 8.01 -0.37
CA ILE A 257 -14.35 9.11 0.55
C ILE A 257 -13.07 9.78 1.07
N ALA A 258 -12.08 9.00 1.51
CA ALA A 258 -10.81 9.52 1.99
C ALA A 258 -10.06 10.31 0.90
N LEU A 259 -10.05 9.81 -0.35
CA LEU A 259 -9.47 10.49 -1.50
C LEU A 259 -10.20 11.78 -1.85
N LEU A 260 -11.54 11.78 -1.84
CA LEU A 260 -12.35 12.97 -2.09
C LEU A 260 -12.13 14.03 -1.01
N LEU A 261 -12.06 13.63 0.26
CA LEU A 261 -11.72 14.51 1.37
C LEU A 261 -10.30 15.07 1.21
N TRP A 262 -9.32 14.23 0.92
CA TRP A 262 -7.94 14.66 0.71
C TRP A 262 -7.83 15.65 -0.46
N LEU A 263 -8.41 15.33 -1.62
CA LEU A 263 -8.46 16.21 -2.77
C LEU A 263 -9.17 17.53 -2.48
N SER A 264 -10.27 17.49 -1.72
CA SER A 264 -11.02 18.69 -1.31
C SER A 264 -10.18 19.56 -0.37
N LEU A 265 -9.56 18.99 0.65
CA LEU A 265 -8.73 19.71 1.62
C LEU A 265 -7.50 20.34 0.97
N LEU A 266 -6.83 19.62 0.05
CA LEU A 266 -5.68 20.15 -0.68
C LEU A 266 -6.06 21.27 -1.65
N ASN A 267 -7.25 21.20 -2.24
CA ASN A 267 -7.67 22.11 -3.29
C ASN A 267 -8.60 23.24 -2.83
N LEU A 268 -9.03 23.27 -1.56
CA LEU A 268 -9.81 24.40 -1.02
C LEU A 268 -9.15 25.76 -1.32
N ASN A 269 -7.84 25.84 -1.31
CA ASN A 269 -7.09 27.04 -1.69
C ASN A 269 -6.94 27.25 -3.20
N ARG A 270 -7.07 26.18 -4.01
CA ARG A 270 -6.97 26.20 -5.48
C ARG A 270 -8.35 26.37 -6.14
N LEU A 271 -9.44 26.03 -5.44
CA LEU A 271 -10.82 26.30 -5.86
C LEU A 271 -11.08 27.81 -5.99
N ALA A 272 -10.45 28.63 -5.15
CA ALA A 272 -10.45 30.10 -5.27
C ALA A 272 -9.72 30.60 -6.53
N ALA A 273 -8.86 29.78 -7.18
CA ALA A 273 -8.01 30.14 -8.31
C ALA A 273 -8.41 29.38 -9.59
N ARG A 274 -9.63 29.61 -10.15
CA ARG A 274 -10.05 29.33 -11.55
C ARG A 274 -9.69 27.98 -12.21
N ASN A 275 -9.09 27.02 -11.50
CA ASN A 275 -8.69 25.69 -12.04
C ASN A 275 -9.66 24.54 -11.69
N TRP A 276 -10.85 24.88 -11.18
CA TRP A 276 -11.84 23.91 -10.74
C TRP A 276 -12.33 22.96 -11.86
N ARG A 277 -12.34 23.40 -13.13
CA ARG A 277 -12.75 22.56 -14.28
C ARG A 277 -11.84 21.35 -14.49
N ARG A 278 -10.53 21.52 -14.29
CA ARG A 278 -9.55 20.40 -14.41
C ARG A 278 -9.73 19.41 -13.28
N TRP A 279 -9.99 19.93 -12.10
CA TRP A 279 -10.20 19.10 -10.92
C TRP A 279 -11.52 18.29 -11.02
N TRP A 280 -12.61 18.90 -11.48
CA TRP A 280 -13.86 18.19 -11.76
C TRP A 280 -13.68 17.11 -12.83
N GLY A 281 -12.90 17.35 -13.86
CA GLY A 281 -12.57 16.33 -14.86
C GLY A 281 -11.87 15.11 -14.25
N LEU A 282 -10.93 15.30 -13.33
CA LEU A 282 -10.24 14.22 -12.60
C LEU A 282 -11.19 13.45 -11.68
N CYS A 283 -12.04 14.16 -10.92
CA CYS A 283 -13.01 13.53 -10.03
C CYS A 283 -14.06 12.74 -10.81
N MET A 284 -14.62 13.29 -11.89
CA MET A 284 -15.60 12.61 -12.72
C MET A 284 -15.00 11.39 -13.43
N ALA A 285 -13.80 11.50 -13.97
CA ALA A 285 -13.10 10.34 -14.56
C ALA A 285 -12.81 9.25 -13.53
N GLY A 286 -12.43 9.62 -12.30
CA GLY A 286 -12.25 8.69 -11.19
C GLY A 286 -13.55 7.98 -10.79
N VAL A 287 -14.67 8.70 -10.75
CA VAL A 287 -15.99 8.13 -10.42
C VAL A 287 -16.52 7.23 -11.54
N LEU A 288 -16.34 7.63 -12.81
CA LEU A 288 -16.81 6.84 -13.97
C LEU A 288 -15.94 5.59 -14.21
N GLY A 289 -14.68 5.62 -13.79
CA GLY A 289 -13.77 4.47 -13.90
C GLY A 289 -13.88 3.49 -12.73
N ALA A 290 -14.48 3.88 -11.59
CA ALA A 290 -14.68 3.06 -10.41
C ALA A 290 -16.00 2.31 -10.45
#